data_3fee637de3e1068a29e0540f8c335da4
#
_entry.id   3fee637de3e1068a29e0540f8c335da4
#
_cell.length_a   1.000
_cell.length_b   1.000
_cell.length_c   1.000
_cell.angle_alpha   90.00
_cell.angle_beta   90.00
_cell.angle_gamma   90.00
#
_symmetry.space_group_name_H-M   'P 1'
#
loop_
_entity.id
_entity.type
_entity.pdbx_description
1 polymer ?
#
loop_
_entity_poly.entity_id
_entity_poly.type
_entity_poly.pdbx_seq_one_letter_code
_entity_poly.pdbx_strand_id
1 'polypeptide(L)'
;MPRPLLVVDTPSLLFRAFYALPKSIRGPDGNPVNALLGTANMILREVERHDPRAVVLCVGPDAAPYRTELFPAYHAEREAAFPEELEPQWADMPDFFSAFGWTVTVADALEADDLLGSYAKRESKAGGRTLLMTGDRDMFQCADGSTKVLYVSTGKQGGEVIGPAEVKRRYGIPPKLVPDFIALRGDPSDGLPGARGVGEKGAAELLRKHGSLEKVLESGFREPRPGLRKALTENPDQLRAFKEIATLREEKVGRPRDKRTDYRAAAKAARERGMNRLAERLEEKARR
;
A
#
# COMPACT_ATOMS: atom_id res chain seq x y z
N MET A 1 -15.93 17.57 -10.17
CA MET A 1 -15.28 17.26 -8.85
C MET A 1 -13.80 17.58 -8.95
N PRO A 2 -13.12 18.02 -7.87
CA PRO A 2 -11.69 18.28 -7.93
C PRO A 2 -10.91 16.99 -8.29
N ARG A 3 -9.84 17.15 -9.08
CA ARG A 3 -8.95 16.05 -9.50
C ARG A 3 -8.26 15.45 -8.26
N PRO A 4 -8.22 14.11 -8.10
CA PRO A 4 -7.62 13.51 -6.92
C PRO A 4 -6.09 13.58 -6.95
N LEU A 5 -5.45 13.47 -5.78
CA LEU A 5 -4.06 13.08 -5.65
C LEU A 5 -3.96 11.56 -5.81
N LEU A 6 -3.08 11.06 -6.67
CA LEU A 6 -2.74 9.64 -6.75
C LEU A 6 -1.47 9.39 -5.93
N VAL A 7 -1.57 8.56 -4.90
CA VAL A 7 -0.44 8.15 -4.05
C VAL A 7 -0.22 6.66 -4.22
N VAL A 8 1.01 6.28 -4.50
CA VAL A 8 1.37 4.94 -4.96
C VAL A 8 2.30 4.26 -3.98
N ASP A 9 1.95 3.06 -3.58
CA ASP A 9 2.80 2.11 -2.87
C ASP A 9 3.78 1.50 -3.89
N THR A 10 4.95 2.12 -3.99
CA THR A 10 5.91 1.79 -5.04
C THR A 10 6.54 0.41 -4.85
N PRO A 11 6.98 0.01 -3.64
CA PRO A 11 7.46 -1.34 -3.37
C PRO A 11 6.49 -2.42 -3.82
N SER A 12 5.25 -2.35 -3.37
CA SER A 12 4.20 -3.32 -3.71
C SER A 12 4.02 -3.48 -5.22
N LEU A 13 4.03 -2.38 -5.97
CA LEU A 13 3.85 -2.43 -7.42
C LEU A 13 5.10 -2.93 -8.15
N LEU A 14 6.30 -2.56 -7.71
CA LEU A 14 7.57 -3.04 -8.29
C LEU A 14 7.71 -4.55 -8.14
N PHE A 15 7.52 -5.08 -6.93
CA PHE A 15 7.56 -6.52 -6.69
C PHE A 15 6.49 -7.24 -7.52
N ARG A 16 5.28 -6.72 -7.56
CA ARG A 16 4.19 -7.28 -8.38
C ARG A 16 4.54 -7.31 -9.86
N ALA A 17 5.08 -6.24 -10.41
CA ALA A 17 5.51 -6.17 -11.81
C ALA A 17 6.68 -7.12 -12.10
N PHE A 18 7.64 -7.19 -11.19
CA PHE A 18 8.81 -8.05 -11.29
C PHE A 18 8.44 -9.54 -11.43
N TYR A 19 7.48 -10.00 -10.62
CA TYR A 19 7.04 -11.39 -10.67
C TYR A 19 5.99 -11.67 -11.76
N ALA A 20 5.27 -10.64 -12.23
CA ALA A 20 4.22 -10.82 -13.25
C ALA A 20 4.76 -10.77 -14.68
N LEU A 21 5.86 -10.07 -14.93
CA LEU A 21 6.40 -9.89 -16.27
C LEU A 21 7.70 -10.69 -16.48
N PRO A 22 7.94 -11.20 -17.71
CA PRO A 22 9.16 -11.96 -18.01
C PRO A 22 10.43 -11.12 -17.79
N LYS A 23 11.44 -11.72 -17.13
CA LYS A 23 12.77 -11.13 -16.94
C LYS A 23 13.57 -11.01 -18.25
N SER A 24 13.09 -11.59 -19.35
CA SER A 24 13.62 -11.40 -20.70
C SER A 24 13.36 -10.02 -21.29
N ILE A 25 12.54 -9.19 -20.64
CA ILE A 25 12.38 -7.77 -20.97
C ILE A 25 13.59 -7.05 -20.40
N ARG A 26 14.58 -6.75 -21.27
CA ARG A 26 15.87 -6.20 -20.87
C ARG A 26 16.13 -4.84 -21.48
N GLY A 27 16.89 -4.02 -20.74
CA GLY A 27 17.45 -2.75 -21.18
C GLY A 27 18.68 -2.92 -22.09
N PRO A 28 19.25 -1.80 -22.58
CA PRO A 28 20.43 -1.82 -23.43
C PRO A 28 21.69 -2.39 -22.76
N ASP A 29 21.76 -2.32 -21.44
CA ASP A 29 22.81 -2.86 -20.58
C ASP A 29 22.66 -4.38 -20.30
N GLY A 30 21.61 -4.99 -20.82
CA GLY A 30 21.29 -6.40 -20.61
C GLY A 30 20.58 -6.70 -19.29
N ASN A 31 20.37 -5.73 -18.41
CA ASN A 31 19.63 -5.91 -17.16
C ASN A 31 18.11 -5.96 -17.40
N PRO A 32 17.35 -6.73 -16.61
CA PRO A 32 15.90 -6.69 -16.65
C PRO A 32 15.36 -5.29 -16.34
N VAL A 33 14.30 -4.89 -17.05
CA VAL A 33 13.55 -3.63 -16.83
C VAL A 33 12.06 -3.89 -16.66
N ASN A 34 11.68 -5.16 -16.45
CA ASN A 34 10.31 -5.63 -16.36
C ASN A 34 9.53 -5.01 -15.19
N ALA A 35 10.18 -4.82 -14.03
CA ALA A 35 9.54 -4.22 -12.86
C ALA A 35 9.20 -2.74 -13.11
N LEU A 36 10.14 -1.96 -13.64
CA LEU A 36 9.91 -0.55 -13.99
C LEU A 36 8.83 -0.41 -15.07
N LEU A 37 8.91 -1.22 -16.13
CA LEU A 37 7.93 -1.22 -17.22
C LEU A 37 6.53 -1.56 -16.72
N GLY A 38 6.40 -2.61 -15.91
CA GLY A 38 5.12 -3.06 -15.39
C GLY A 38 4.50 -2.03 -14.45
N THR A 39 5.28 -1.47 -13.55
CA THR A 39 4.86 -0.42 -12.62
C THR A 39 4.42 0.85 -13.35
N ALA A 40 5.22 1.31 -14.33
CA ALA A 40 4.83 2.44 -15.18
C ALA A 40 3.48 2.20 -15.87
N ASN A 41 3.28 1.01 -16.45
CA ASN A 41 2.03 0.66 -17.12
C ASN A 41 0.83 0.63 -16.16
N MET A 42 1.01 0.12 -14.94
CA MET A 42 -0.04 0.12 -13.92
C MET A 42 -0.43 1.55 -13.52
N ILE A 43 0.55 2.41 -13.22
CA ILE A 43 0.29 3.79 -12.80
C ILE A 43 -0.32 4.61 -13.95
N LEU A 44 0.23 4.53 -15.16
CA LEU A 44 -0.28 5.25 -16.34
C LEU A 44 -1.73 4.94 -16.63
N ARG A 45 -2.16 3.69 -16.47
CA ARG A 45 -3.58 3.29 -16.60
C ARG A 45 -4.48 4.05 -15.62
N GLU A 46 -4.06 4.17 -14.37
CA GLU A 46 -4.86 4.88 -13.38
C GLU A 46 -4.77 6.41 -13.56
N VAL A 47 -3.65 6.93 -14.08
CA VAL A 47 -3.52 8.33 -14.53
C VAL A 47 -4.53 8.63 -15.64
N GLU A 48 -4.64 7.77 -16.64
CA GLU A 48 -5.59 7.92 -17.74
C GLU A 48 -7.06 7.84 -17.27
N ARG A 49 -7.33 6.94 -16.34
CA ARG A 49 -8.67 6.68 -15.83
C ARG A 49 -9.20 7.77 -14.89
N HIS A 50 -8.32 8.35 -14.09
CA HIS A 50 -8.71 9.22 -12.98
C HIS A 50 -8.25 10.68 -13.13
N ASP A 51 -7.42 10.99 -14.13
CA ASP A 51 -6.83 12.32 -14.37
C ASP A 51 -6.36 12.99 -13.06
N PRO A 52 -5.40 12.39 -12.31
CA PRO A 52 -4.98 12.94 -11.03
C PRO A 52 -4.31 14.30 -11.22
N ARG A 53 -4.44 15.18 -10.18
CA ARG A 53 -3.77 16.48 -10.17
C ARG A 53 -2.25 16.36 -10.00
N ALA A 54 -1.80 15.31 -9.34
CA ALA A 54 -0.39 14.93 -9.16
C ALA A 54 -0.31 13.43 -8.83
N VAL A 55 0.88 12.86 -9.03
CA VAL A 55 1.23 11.49 -8.65
C VAL A 55 2.40 11.54 -7.67
N VAL A 56 2.29 10.79 -6.56
CA VAL A 56 3.34 10.62 -5.56
C VAL A 56 3.63 9.14 -5.42
N LEU A 57 4.90 8.77 -5.55
CA LEU A 57 5.40 7.42 -5.30
C LEU A 57 6.03 7.39 -3.91
N CYS A 58 5.53 6.54 -3.05
CA CYS A 58 6.04 6.36 -1.69
C CYS A 58 6.96 5.14 -1.64
N VAL A 59 8.10 5.30 -0.98
CA VAL A 59 9.11 4.26 -0.78
C VAL A 59 9.55 4.31 0.68
N GLY A 60 9.77 3.16 1.28
CA GLY A 60 10.28 3.02 2.64
C GLY A 60 10.94 1.67 2.81
N PRO A 61 11.55 1.39 3.98
CA PRO A 61 12.05 0.07 4.32
C PRO A 61 10.93 -0.98 4.31
N ASP A 62 11.29 -2.23 4.12
CA ASP A 62 10.34 -3.36 4.12
C ASP A 62 9.72 -3.58 5.51
N ALA A 63 10.49 -3.28 6.57
CA ALA A 63 10.02 -3.30 7.94
C ALA A 63 10.51 -2.05 8.68
N ALA A 64 9.58 -1.23 9.17
CA ALA A 64 9.91 -0.06 9.97
C ALA A 64 10.49 -0.49 11.34
N PRO A 65 11.58 0.15 11.83
CA PRO A 65 12.21 -0.22 13.11
C PRO A 65 11.22 -0.32 14.28
N TYR A 66 10.28 0.59 14.40
CA TYR A 66 9.32 0.57 15.48
C TYR A 66 8.39 -0.66 15.47
N ARG A 67 8.09 -1.22 14.28
CA ARG A 67 7.27 -2.43 14.15
C ARG A 67 8.05 -3.66 14.59
N THR A 68 9.32 -3.76 14.21
CA THR A 68 10.20 -4.85 14.65
C THR A 68 10.55 -4.77 16.14
N GLU A 69 10.64 -3.57 16.72
CA GLU A 69 10.78 -3.37 18.16
C GLU A 69 9.55 -3.86 18.93
N LEU A 70 8.34 -3.61 18.42
CA LEU A 70 7.10 -4.09 19.02
C LEU A 70 6.91 -5.61 18.88
N PHE A 71 7.35 -6.15 17.76
CA PHE A 71 7.24 -7.59 17.48
C PHE A 71 8.39 -8.05 16.56
N PRO A 72 9.46 -8.67 17.13
CA PRO A 72 10.67 -9.06 16.37
C PRO A 72 10.41 -10.05 15.22
N ALA A 73 9.29 -10.78 15.26
CA ALA A 73 8.91 -11.68 14.16
C ALA A 73 8.14 -10.98 13.02
N TYR A 74 7.87 -9.67 13.12
CA TYR A 74 7.27 -8.88 12.06
C TYR A 74 8.16 -8.92 10.81
N HIS A 75 7.62 -9.36 9.68
CA HIS A 75 8.33 -9.55 8.41
C HIS A 75 9.58 -10.45 8.44
N ALA A 76 9.85 -11.17 9.54
CA ALA A 76 11.06 -12.01 9.64
C ALA A 76 11.17 -13.07 8.53
N GLU A 77 10.03 -13.57 8.00
CA GLU A 77 10.02 -14.52 6.88
C GLU A 77 10.29 -13.85 5.51
N ARG A 78 10.21 -12.50 5.43
CA ARG A 78 10.51 -11.74 4.21
C ARG A 78 12.01 -11.46 4.03
N GLU A 79 12.85 -11.80 5.00
CA GLU A 79 14.31 -11.73 4.89
C GLU A 79 14.90 -12.67 3.81
N ALA A 80 14.07 -13.40 3.07
CA ALA A 80 14.48 -14.00 1.82
C ALA A 80 15.10 -12.93 0.92
N ALA A 81 16.35 -13.16 0.52
CA ALA A 81 17.21 -12.20 -0.15
C ALA A 81 16.45 -11.38 -1.21
N PHE A 82 16.60 -10.06 -1.12
CA PHE A 82 16.10 -9.16 -2.15
C PHE A 82 16.56 -9.64 -3.53
N PRO A 83 15.69 -9.79 -4.54
CA PRO A 83 16.08 -10.40 -5.81
C PRO A 83 17.18 -9.58 -6.50
N GLU A 84 18.34 -10.19 -6.78
CA GLU A 84 19.49 -9.53 -7.42
C GLU A 84 19.10 -8.81 -8.72
N GLU A 85 18.23 -9.39 -9.52
CA GLU A 85 17.76 -8.78 -10.78
C GLU A 85 16.78 -7.60 -10.58
N LEU A 86 16.26 -7.40 -9.36
CA LEU A 86 15.44 -6.25 -9.02
C LEU A 86 16.29 -5.08 -8.49
N GLU A 87 17.47 -5.34 -7.94
CA GLU A 87 18.33 -4.28 -7.36
C GLU A 87 18.62 -3.14 -8.33
N PRO A 88 19.08 -3.38 -9.60
CA PRO A 88 19.30 -2.30 -10.54
C PRO A 88 18.05 -1.50 -10.85
N GLN A 89 16.89 -2.17 -10.95
CA GLN A 89 15.61 -1.53 -11.21
C GLN A 89 15.13 -0.70 -10.02
N TRP A 90 15.40 -1.18 -8.80
CA TRP A 90 15.11 -0.44 -7.57
C TRP A 90 15.93 0.84 -7.46
N ALA A 91 17.24 0.75 -7.75
CA ALA A 91 18.14 1.89 -7.73
C ALA A 91 17.79 2.94 -8.81
N ASP A 92 17.34 2.50 -9.99
CA ASP A 92 16.96 3.37 -11.12
C ASP A 92 15.53 3.95 -11.00
N MET A 93 14.70 3.39 -10.14
CA MET A 93 13.30 3.75 -10.00
C MET A 93 13.06 5.26 -9.72
N PRO A 94 13.81 5.93 -8.83
CA PRO A 94 13.59 7.34 -8.55
C PRO A 94 13.80 8.23 -9.78
N ASP A 95 14.86 8.01 -10.53
CA ASP A 95 15.20 8.77 -11.72
C ASP A 95 14.19 8.50 -12.84
N PHE A 96 13.87 7.23 -13.06
CA PHE A 96 12.90 6.83 -14.06
C PHE A 96 11.53 7.48 -13.84
N PHE A 97 10.95 7.37 -12.65
CA PHE A 97 9.63 7.92 -12.39
C PHE A 97 9.60 9.44 -12.21
N SER A 98 10.70 10.04 -11.76
CA SER A 98 10.82 11.50 -11.72
C SER A 98 10.72 12.13 -13.12
N ALA A 99 11.19 11.43 -14.15
CA ALA A 99 11.05 11.87 -15.56
C ALA A 99 9.58 11.96 -16.01
N PHE A 100 8.65 11.20 -15.40
CA PHE A 100 7.21 11.35 -15.63
C PHE A 100 6.62 12.63 -15.00
N GLY A 101 7.42 13.40 -14.30
CA GLY A 101 6.98 14.53 -13.50
C GLY A 101 6.34 14.12 -12.16
N TRP A 102 6.42 12.86 -11.81
CA TRP A 102 5.90 12.32 -10.55
C TRP A 102 6.87 12.60 -9.40
N THR A 103 6.33 12.79 -8.21
CA THR A 103 7.14 13.00 -7.01
C THR A 103 7.49 11.65 -6.41
N VAL A 104 8.78 11.40 -6.17
CA VAL A 104 9.22 10.23 -5.40
C VAL A 104 9.54 10.70 -3.99
N THR A 105 8.92 10.07 -2.99
CA THR A 105 9.15 10.34 -1.57
C THR A 105 9.69 9.08 -0.91
N VAL A 106 10.86 9.20 -0.30
CA VAL A 106 11.52 8.10 0.42
C VAL A 106 11.49 8.42 1.90
N ALA A 107 11.11 7.45 2.72
CA ALA A 107 11.24 7.50 4.17
C ALA A 107 12.35 6.54 4.63
N ASP A 108 13.11 6.97 5.64
CA ASP A 108 14.21 6.16 6.19
C ASP A 108 13.76 5.24 7.32
N ALA A 109 12.72 5.64 8.08
CA ALA A 109 12.28 4.95 9.30
C ALA A 109 10.80 4.55 9.29
N LEU A 110 10.06 4.89 8.24
CA LEU A 110 8.64 4.56 8.05
C LEU A 110 8.45 3.79 6.76
N GLU A 111 7.52 2.87 6.75
CA GLU A 111 7.18 2.12 5.54
C GLU A 111 6.42 2.99 4.52
N ALA A 112 6.34 2.53 3.28
CA ALA A 112 5.59 3.24 2.23
C ALA A 112 4.14 3.51 2.65
N ASP A 113 3.50 2.59 3.36
CA ASP A 113 2.13 2.69 3.84
C ASP A 113 1.89 3.87 4.79
N ASP A 114 2.83 4.12 5.70
CA ASP A 114 2.78 5.28 6.60
C ASP A 114 2.80 6.60 5.81
N LEU A 115 3.62 6.65 4.74
CA LEU A 115 3.64 7.79 3.82
C LEU A 115 2.32 7.91 3.05
N LEU A 116 1.76 6.81 2.54
CA LEU A 116 0.47 6.81 1.84
C LEU A 116 -0.63 7.41 2.75
N GLY A 117 -0.72 6.93 3.98
CA GLY A 117 -1.68 7.44 4.98
C GLY A 117 -1.46 8.91 5.30
N SER A 118 -0.19 9.34 5.40
CA SER A 118 0.20 10.73 5.68
C SER A 118 -0.22 11.67 4.55
N TYR A 119 0.03 11.31 3.29
CA TYR A 119 -0.43 12.07 2.14
C TYR A 119 -1.95 12.15 2.04
N ALA A 120 -2.67 11.05 2.32
CA ALA A 120 -4.12 11.03 2.34
C ALA A 120 -4.67 12.02 3.38
N LYS A 121 -4.16 11.99 4.60
CA LYS A 121 -4.53 12.93 5.67
C LYS A 121 -4.19 14.37 5.31
N ARG A 122 -3.01 14.61 4.73
CA ARG A 122 -2.57 15.95 4.30
C ARG A 122 -3.47 16.52 3.23
N GLU A 123 -3.85 15.73 2.24
CA GLU A 123 -4.75 16.12 1.16
C GLU A 123 -6.17 16.37 1.67
N SER A 124 -6.70 15.49 2.53
CA SER A 124 -8.00 15.62 3.16
C SER A 124 -8.10 16.92 3.99
N LYS A 125 -7.07 17.23 4.81
CA LYS A 125 -6.99 18.50 5.57
C LYS A 125 -7.01 19.73 4.66
N ALA A 126 -6.62 19.60 3.40
CA ALA A 126 -6.68 20.68 2.40
C ALA A 126 -7.97 20.67 1.56
N GLY A 127 -8.97 19.87 1.91
CA GLY A 127 -10.23 19.73 1.19
C GLY A 127 -10.12 18.96 -0.13
N GLY A 128 -8.99 18.30 -0.38
CA GLY A 128 -8.75 17.50 -1.58
C GLY A 128 -9.23 16.04 -1.45
N ARG A 129 -8.99 15.26 -2.50
CA ARG A 129 -9.34 13.83 -2.58
C ARG A 129 -8.11 13.02 -2.93
N THR A 130 -8.04 11.79 -2.40
CA THR A 130 -6.89 10.89 -2.60
C THR A 130 -7.34 9.55 -3.14
N LEU A 131 -6.53 9.02 -4.04
CA LEU A 131 -6.55 7.62 -4.47
C LEU A 131 -5.24 6.98 -4.02
N LEU A 132 -5.30 5.98 -3.14
CA LEU A 132 -4.15 5.20 -2.67
C LEU A 132 -4.04 3.93 -3.51
N MET A 133 -2.99 3.82 -4.31
CA MET A 133 -2.77 2.68 -5.18
C MET A 133 -1.81 1.69 -4.53
N THR A 134 -2.33 0.56 -4.09
CA THR A 134 -1.57 -0.48 -3.39
C THR A 134 -2.14 -1.88 -3.62
N GLY A 135 -1.33 -2.90 -3.38
CA GLY A 135 -1.76 -4.30 -3.28
C GLY A 135 -2.08 -4.74 -1.85
N ASP A 136 -1.91 -3.85 -0.86
CA ASP A 136 -2.13 -4.15 0.53
C ASP A 136 -3.55 -3.81 1.00
N ARG A 137 -4.15 -4.74 1.76
CA ARG A 137 -5.51 -4.59 2.32
C ARG A 137 -5.53 -3.81 3.63
N ASP A 138 -4.40 -3.68 4.28
CA ASP A 138 -4.25 -2.93 5.52
C ASP A 138 -4.53 -1.44 5.29
N MET A 139 -4.23 -0.98 4.07
CA MET A 139 -4.55 0.35 3.58
C MET A 139 -6.06 0.64 3.50
N PHE A 140 -6.93 -0.37 3.63
CA PHE A 140 -8.38 -0.16 3.71
C PHE A 140 -8.78 0.67 4.94
N GLN A 141 -7.92 0.73 5.96
CA GLN A 141 -8.11 1.65 7.10
C GLN A 141 -8.20 3.12 6.70
N CYS A 142 -7.58 3.50 5.57
CA CYS A 142 -7.57 4.87 5.05
C CYS A 142 -8.84 5.26 4.30
N ALA A 143 -9.72 4.30 3.97
CA ALA A 143 -10.91 4.59 3.18
C ALA A 143 -11.91 5.45 3.97
N ASP A 144 -12.19 6.67 3.45
CA ASP A 144 -13.14 7.60 4.04
C ASP A 144 -13.92 8.39 2.96
N GLY A 145 -14.52 9.52 3.33
CA GLY A 145 -15.26 10.39 2.40
C GLY A 145 -14.38 11.05 1.34
N SER A 146 -13.11 11.25 1.61
CA SER A 146 -12.13 11.94 0.76
C SER A 146 -11.11 10.98 0.14
N THR A 147 -10.85 9.86 0.75
CA THR A 147 -9.83 8.88 0.37
C THR A 147 -10.47 7.57 -0.07
N LYS A 148 -10.01 7.03 -1.21
CA LYS A 148 -10.34 5.68 -1.67
C LYS A 148 -9.06 4.91 -1.96
N VAL A 149 -9.10 3.59 -1.76
CA VAL A 149 -8.00 2.71 -2.11
C VAL A 149 -8.23 2.12 -3.49
N LEU A 150 -7.25 2.25 -4.38
CA LEU A 150 -7.16 1.54 -5.64
C LEU A 150 -6.43 0.23 -5.40
N TYR A 151 -7.18 -0.79 -5.05
CA TYR A 151 -6.63 -2.10 -4.71
C TYR A 151 -6.21 -2.85 -5.98
N VAL A 152 -4.90 -3.08 -6.10
CA VAL A 152 -4.30 -3.81 -7.23
C VAL A 152 -4.20 -5.29 -6.88
N SER A 153 -5.03 -6.11 -7.48
CA SER A 153 -5.01 -7.57 -7.28
C SER A 153 -4.43 -8.32 -8.48
N THR A 154 -3.89 -9.51 -8.23
CA THR A 154 -3.37 -10.39 -9.28
C THR A 154 -4.48 -10.79 -10.25
N GLY A 155 -4.18 -10.82 -11.56
CA GLY A 155 -5.13 -11.24 -12.60
C GLY A 155 -6.19 -10.23 -12.99
N LYS A 156 -6.31 -9.08 -12.30
CA LYS A 156 -7.22 -7.99 -12.68
C LYS A 156 -6.49 -6.88 -13.42
N GLN A 157 -7.11 -6.34 -14.44
CA GLN A 157 -6.62 -5.15 -15.12
C GLN A 157 -7.15 -3.89 -14.43
N GLY A 158 -6.22 -3.11 -13.81
CA GLY A 158 -6.52 -1.88 -13.09
C GLY A 158 -6.86 -2.07 -11.62
N GLY A 159 -6.84 -0.96 -10.88
CA GLY A 159 -7.19 -0.92 -9.47
C GLY A 159 -8.70 -1.01 -9.24
N GLU A 160 -9.10 -1.85 -8.29
CA GLU A 160 -10.48 -1.86 -7.80
C GLU A 160 -10.67 -0.73 -6.78
N VAL A 161 -11.70 0.09 -6.98
CA VAL A 161 -11.97 1.25 -6.11
C VAL A 161 -12.65 0.80 -4.83
N ILE A 162 -11.94 0.87 -3.71
CA ILE A 162 -12.40 0.49 -2.39
C ILE A 162 -12.70 1.75 -1.57
N GLY A 163 -13.97 1.99 -1.30
CA GLY A 163 -14.44 3.03 -0.37
C GLY A 163 -14.99 2.42 0.92
N PRO A 164 -15.46 3.25 1.89
CA PRO A 164 -15.94 2.77 3.18
C PRO A 164 -17.06 1.72 3.11
N ALA A 165 -17.98 1.86 2.16
CA ALA A 165 -19.07 0.90 1.95
C ALA A 165 -18.54 -0.47 1.52
N GLU A 166 -17.51 -0.49 0.67
CA GLU A 166 -16.90 -1.72 0.18
C GLU A 166 -16.10 -2.43 1.29
N VAL A 167 -15.36 -1.68 2.14
CA VAL A 167 -14.69 -2.24 3.32
C VAL A 167 -15.71 -2.88 4.26
N LYS A 168 -16.82 -2.16 4.54
CA LYS A 168 -17.92 -2.71 5.37
C LYS A 168 -18.56 -3.94 4.75
N ARG A 169 -18.73 -3.98 3.42
CA ARG A 169 -19.28 -5.16 2.72
C ARG A 169 -18.36 -6.38 2.84
N ARG A 170 -17.03 -6.18 2.71
CA ARG A 170 -16.03 -7.26 2.76
C ARG A 170 -15.81 -7.79 4.16
N TYR A 171 -15.56 -6.89 5.12
CA TYR A 171 -15.11 -7.27 6.46
C TYR A 171 -16.22 -7.16 7.53
N GLY A 172 -17.38 -6.61 7.20
CA GLY A 172 -18.47 -6.38 8.15
C GLY A 172 -18.18 -5.31 9.20
N ILE A 173 -17.11 -4.52 9.03
CA ILE A 173 -16.64 -3.46 9.94
C ILE A 173 -16.36 -2.18 9.17
N PRO A 174 -16.37 -0.99 9.80
CA PRO A 174 -15.94 0.24 9.16
C PRO A 174 -14.41 0.30 9.03
N PRO A 175 -13.87 1.10 8.07
CA PRO A 175 -12.42 1.24 7.83
C PRO A 175 -11.58 1.47 9.07
N LYS A 176 -12.02 2.35 9.97
CA LYS A 176 -11.31 2.70 11.20
C LYS A 176 -11.03 1.52 12.14
N LEU A 177 -11.71 0.40 11.96
CA LEU A 177 -11.52 -0.82 12.74
C LEU A 177 -10.62 -1.87 12.03
N VAL A 178 -10.05 -1.54 10.88
CA VAL A 178 -9.15 -2.47 10.17
C VAL A 178 -7.93 -2.82 11.03
N PRO A 179 -7.25 -1.89 11.72
CA PRO A 179 -6.16 -2.27 12.63
C PRO A 179 -6.58 -3.19 13.77
N ASP A 180 -7.73 -2.92 14.39
CA ASP A 180 -8.30 -3.80 15.44
C ASP A 180 -8.63 -5.19 14.88
N PHE A 181 -9.12 -5.24 13.64
CA PHE A 181 -9.44 -6.48 12.94
C PHE A 181 -8.21 -7.32 12.65
N ILE A 182 -7.12 -6.68 12.19
CA ILE A 182 -5.83 -7.32 11.94
C ILE A 182 -5.27 -7.87 13.26
N ALA A 183 -5.29 -7.08 14.32
CA ALA A 183 -4.82 -7.51 15.64
C ALA A 183 -5.52 -8.78 16.14
N LEU A 184 -6.84 -8.91 15.89
CA LEU A 184 -7.62 -10.09 16.29
C LEU A 184 -7.44 -11.27 15.34
N ARG A 185 -7.57 -11.04 14.03
CA ARG A 185 -7.50 -12.08 12.99
C ARG A 185 -6.08 -12.59 12.78
N GLY A 186 -5.09 -11.72 12.98
CA GLY A 186 -3.74 -11.87 12.49
C GLY A 186 -3.58 -11.45 11.04
N ASP A 187 -2.33 -11.33 10.61
CA ASP A 187 -1.93 -11.21 9.22
C ASP A 187 -0.73 -12.09 8.92
N PRO A 188 -0.92 -13.21 8.19
CA PRO A 188 0.17 -14.12 7.84
C PRO A 188 1.23 -13.47 6.94
N SER A 189 0.84 -12.48 6.11
CA SER A 189 1.79 -11.79 5.22
C SER A 189 2.81 -10.96 5.99
N ASP A 190 2.42 -10.48 7.17
CA ASP A 190 3.24 -9.68 8.07
C ASP A 190 3.80 -10.47 9.26
N GLY A 191 3.52 -11.78 9.30
CA GLY A 191 3.93 -12.64 10.40
C GLY A 191 3.12 -12.41 11.70
N LEU A 192 1.97 -11.72 11.65
CA LEU A 192 1.14 -11.45 12.81
C LEU A 192 0.18 -12.62 13.09
N PRO A 193 0.31 -13.35 14.20
CA PRO A 193 -0.51 -14.54 14.46
C PRO A 193 -1.95 -14.21 14.89
N GLY A 194 -2.21 -12.99 15.39
CA GLY A 194 -3.50 -12.61 15.95
C GLY A 194 -3.89 -13.36 17.22
N ALA A 195 -5.18 -13.31 17.57
CA ALA A 195 -5.75 -14.06 18.68
C ALA A 195 -6.02 -15.52 18.28
N ARG A 196 -5.48 -16.47 19.02
CA ARG A 196 -5.59 -17.90 18.68
C ARG A 196 -7.04 -18.36 18.45
N GLY A 197 -7.31 -18.92 17.28
CA GLY A 197 -8.64 -19.41 16.89
C GLY A 197 -9.65 -18.33 16.50
N VAL A 198 -9.19 -17.09 16.35
CA VAL A 198 -10.01 -15.97 15.85
C VAL A 198 -9.68 -15.74 14.38
N GLY A 199 -10.53 -16.24 13.50
CA GLY A 199 -10.47 -15.94 12.06
C GLY A 199 -11.28 -14.69 11.70
N GLU A 200 -11.35 -14.40 10.40
CA GLU A 200 -12.01 -13.22 9.83
C GLU A 200 -13.44 -12.99 10.36
N LYS A 201 -14.29 -14.02 10.34
CA LYS A 201 -15.67 -13.92 10.82
C LYS A 201 -15.74 -13.61 12.32
N GLY A 202 -14.91 -14.28 13.11
CA GLY A 202 -14.86 -14.07 14.56
C GLY A 202 -14.37 -12.69 14.95
N ALA A 203 -13.31 -12.19 14.30
CA ALA A 203 -12.80 -10.84 14.50
C ALA A 203 -13.87 -9.78 14.18
N ALA A 204 -14.53 -9.91 13.02
CA ALA A 204 -15.61 -9.02 12.62
C ALA A 204 -16.80 -9.03 13.61
N GLU A 205 -17.20 -10.21 14.09
CA GLU A 205 -18.28 -10.37 15.08
C GLU A 205 -17.94 -9.70 16.40
N LEU A 206 -16.73 -9.95 16.93
CA LEU A 206 -16.24 -9.32 18.15
C LEU A 206 -16.24 -7.78 18.04
N LEU A 207 -15.73 -7.26 16.94
CA LEU A 207 -15.67 -5.81 16.72
C LEU A 207 -17.04 -5.17 16.51
N ARG A 208 -17.97 -5.83 15.84
CA ARG A 208 -19.36 -5.35 15.74
C ARG A 208 -20.06 -5.30 17.10
N LYS A 209 -19.79 -6.29 17.95
CA LYS A 209 -20.39 -6.38 19.29
C LYS A 209 -19.80 -5.37 20.27
N HIS A 210 -18.48 -5.21 20.27
CA HIS A 210 -17.77 -4.43 21.28
C HIS A 210 -17.26 -3.06 20.79
N GLY A 211 -17.08 -2.87 19.49
CA GLY A 211 -16.74 -1.60 18.86
C GLY A 211 -15.24 -1.27 18.78
N SER A 212 -14.38 -1.93 19.55
CA SER A 212 -12.91 -1.78 19.49
C SER A 212 -12.19 -2.97 20.11
N LEU A 213 -10.90 -3.15 19.79
CA LEU A 213 -10.04 -4.17 20.40
C LEU A 213 -10.02 -4.01 21.94
N GLU A 214 -9.87 -2.80 22.46
CA GLU A 214 -9.82 -2.58 23.93
C GLU A 214 -11.09 -3.10 24.61
N LYS A 215 -12.25 -2.79 24.06
CA LYS A 215 -13.52 -3.29 24.63
C LYS A 215 -13.68 -4.80 24.47
N VAL A 216 -13.12 -5.41 23.43
CA VAL A 216 -13.05 -6.87 23.27
C VAL A 216 -12.21 -7.46 24.38
N LEU A 217 -11.02 -6.92 24.65
CA LEU A 217 -10.11 -7.37 25.69
C LEU A 217 -10.71 -7.20 27.10
N GLU A 218 -11.29 -6.04 27.40
CA GLU A 218 -12.00 -5.75 28.66
C GLU A 218 -13.13 -6.75 28.94
N SER A 219 -13.82 -7.19 27.90
CA SER A 219 -14.89 -8.16 28.01
C SER A 219 -14.43 -9.61 27.95
N GLY A 220 -13.16 -9.86 27.62
CA GLY A 220 -12.61 -11.19 27.34
C GLY A 220 -12.84 -12.20 28.46
N PHE A 221 -12.74 -11.79 29.74
CA PHE A 221 -12.98 -12.67 30.88
C PHE A 221 -14.44 -13.18 31.00
N ARG A 222 -15.42 -12.48 30.38
CA ARG A 222 -16.82 -12.86 30.32
C ARG A 222 -17.17 -13.71 29.10
N GLU A 223 -16.20 -13.98 28.21
CA GLU A 223 -16.43 -14.79 27.01
C GLU A 223 -16.77 -16.25 27.43
N PRO A 224 -17.92 -16.77 27.03
CA PRO A 224 -18.38 -18.10 27.46
C PRO A 224 -17.58 -19.24 26.85
N ARG A 225 -16.96 -19.03 25.66
CA ARG A 225 -16.15 -20.03 24.96
C ARG A 225 -14.75 -20.08 25.58
N PRO A 226 -14.34 -21.18 26.26
CA PRO A 226 -13.08 -21.22 27.01
C PRO A 226 -11.83 -20.91 26.18
N GLY A 227 -11.76 -21.46 24.95
CA GLY A 227 -10.62 -21.22 24.04
C GLY A 227 -10.49 -19.76 23.62
N LEU A 228 -11.61 -19.10 23.30
CA LEU A 228 -11.62 -17.69 22.92
C LEU A 228 -11.32 -16.80 24.13
N ARG A 229 -11.92 -17.11 25.30
CA ARG A 229 -11.60 -16.41 26.54
C ARG A 229 -10.10 -16.44 26.81
N LYS A 230 -9.48 -17.63 26.74
CA LYS A 230 -8.03 -17.78 26.90
C LYS A 230 -7.27 -16.91 25.90
N ALA A 231 -7.62 -16.97 24.60
CA ALA A 231 -6.97 -16.20 23.55
C ALA A 231 -7.03 -14.67 23.77
N LEU A 232 -8.11 -14.16 24.37
CA LEU A 232 -8.29 -12.73 24.64
C LEU A 232 -7.67 -12.26 25.95
N THR A 233 -7.40 -13.18 26.91
CA THR A 233 -6.94 -12.82 28.26
C THR A 233 -5.51 -13.24 28.57
N GLU A 234 -4.95 -14.19 27.80
CA GLU A 234 -3.61 -14.74 28.06
C GLU A 234 -2.50 -13.75 27.74
N ASN A 235 -2.64 -13.02 26.62
CA ASN A 235 -1.63 -12.06 26.20
C ASN A 235 -2.24 -10.81 25.54
N PRO A 236 -2.98 -9.98 26.29
CA PRO A 236 -3.68 -8.82 25.75
C PRO A 236 -2.71 -7.75 25.20
N ASP A 237 -1.50 -7.61 25.78
CA ASP A 237 -0.51 -6.63 25.37
C ASP A 237 0.08 -6.97 23.99
N GLN A 238 0.20 -8.26 23.67
CA GLN A 238 0.60 -8.68 22.34
C GLN A 238 -0.44 -8.29 21.27
N LEU A 239 -1.74 -8.43 21.56
CA LEU A 239 -2.80 -8.01 20.64
C LEU A 239 -2.82 -6.48 20.47
N ARG A 240 -2.48 -5.72 21.52
CA ARG A 240 -2.29 -4.26 21.43
C ARG A 240 -1.10 -3.91 20.55
N ALA A 241 0.03 -4.62 20.71
CA ALA A 241 1.18 -4.45 19.85
C ALA A 241 0.84 -4.73 18.38
N PHE A 242 0.09 -5.79 18.07
CA PHE A 242 -0.35 -6.08 16.69
C PHE A 242 -1.26 -4.97 16.13
N LYS A 243 -2.13 -4.40 16.94
CA LYS A 243 -2.92 -3.23 16.54
C LYS A 243 -2.04 -2.01 16.27
N GLU A 244 -1.05 -1.75 17.12
CA GLU A 244 -0.11 -0.64 16.92
C GLU A 244 0.71 -0.83 15.63
N ILE A 245 1.18 -2.04 15.35
CA ILE A 245 1.87 -2.40 14.11
C ILE A 245 0.99 -2.14 12.88
N ALA A 246 -0.26 -2.58 12.92
CA ALA A 246 -1.22 -2.39 11.82
C ALA A 246 -1.71 -0.94 11.68
N THR A 247 -1.52 -0.10 12.69
CA THR A 247 -1.94 1.31 12.67
C THR A 247 -0.87 2.17 12.01
N LEU A 248 -1.24 2.89 10.97
CA LEU A 248 -0.31 3.77 10.26
C LEU A 248 0.14 4.94 11.14
N ARG A 249 1.44 5.18 11.16
CA ARG A 249 2.04 6.38 11.78
C ARG A 249 1.96 7.56 10.82
N GLU A 250 1.74 8.76 11.38
CA GLU A 250 1.65 9.98 10.57
C GLU A 250 3.04 10.64 10.47
N GLU A 251 3.48 10.87 9.23
CA GLU A 251 4.69 11.64 8.92
C GLU A 251 4.29 13.04 8.41
N LYS A 252 5.14 14.02 8.69
CA LYS A 252 4.93 15.38 8.21
C LYS A 252 5.30 15.51 6.75
N VAL A 253 4.31 15.38 5.87
CA VAL A 253 4.50 15.54 4.43
C VAL A 253 3.98 16.87 3.91
N GLY A 254 4.64 17.42 2.90
CA GLY A 254 4.18 18.59 2.16
C GLY A 254 3.01 18.22 1.24
N ARG A 255 2.07 19.15 1.02
CA ARG A 255 1.05 18.96 -0.02
C ARG A 255 1.71 19.10 -1.40
N PRO A 256 1.68 18.07 -2.26
CA PRO A 256 2.26 18.16 -3.60
C PRO A 256 1.58 19.27 -4.42
N ARG A 257 2.35 20.01 -5.22
CA ARG A 257 1.81 20.94 -6.20
C ARG A 257 1.12 20.17 -7.33
N ASP A 258 0.15 20.82 -7.96
CA ASP A 258 -0.48 20.25 -9.15
C ASP A 258 0.55 20.11 -10.26
N LYS A 259 0.73 18.90 -10.77
CA LYS A 259 1.67 18.61 -11.83
C LYS A 259 1.14 17.45 -12.68
N ARG A 260 0.91 17.73 -13.96
CA ARG A 260 0.51 16.70 -14.92
C ARG A 260 1.69 15.78 -15.25
N THR A 261 1.39 14.58 -15.70
CA THR A 261 2.40 13.65 -16.22
C THR A 261 3.10 14.28 -17.43
N ASP A 262 4.42 14.33 -17.38
CA ASP A 262 5.27 14.78 -18.49
C ASP A 262 5.52 13.60 -19.44
N TYR A 263 4.62 13.41 -20.38
CA TYR A 263 4.70 12.31 -21.34
C TYR A 263 5.93 12.40 -22.25
N ARG A 264 6.46 13.61 -22.53
CA ARG A 264 7.63 13.78 -23.38
C ARG A 264 8.91 13.36 -22.67
N ALA A 265 9.11 13.83 -21.44
CA ALA A 265 10.28 13.44 -20.65
C ALA A 265 10.22 11.95 -20.29
N ALA A 266 9.04 11.43 -19.96
CA ALA A 266 8.80 10.01 -19.71
C ALA A 266 9.13 9.13 -20.92
N ALA A 267 8.75 9.56 -22.13
CA ALA A 267 9.08 8.84 -23.37
C ALA A 267 10.59 8.73 -23.59
N LYS A 268 11.31 9.83 -23.36
CA LYS A 268 12.78 9.86 -23.44
C LYS A 268 13.39 8.87 -22.44
N ALA A 269 12.99 8.95 -21.17
CA ALA A 269 13.49 8.06 -20.12
C ALA A 269 13.19 6.57 -20.40
N ALA A 270 12.01 6.26 -20.94
CA ALA A 270 11.65 4.91 -21.35
C ALA A 270 12.53 4.40 -22.51
N ARG A 271 12.81 5.25 -23.50
CA ARG A 271 13.65 4.92 -24.65
C ARG A 271 15.10 4.64 -24.24
N GLU A 272 15.66 5.46 -23.34
CA GLU A 272 17.00 5.27 -22.79
C GLU A 272 17.17 3.92 -22.10
N ARG A 273 16.08 3.35 -21.55
CA ARG A 273 16.03 2.04 -20.90
C ARG A 273 15.55 0.90 -21.82
N GLY A 274 15.49 1.14 -23.13
CA GLY A 274 15.09 0.13 -24.12
C GLY A 274 13.58 -0.21 -24.13
N MET A 275 12.74 0.53 -23.40
CA MET A 275 11.30 0.34 -23.35
C MET A 275 10.59 1.00 -24.55
N ASN A 276 11.00 0.64 -25.78
CA ASN A 276 10.60 1.33 -27.00
C ASN A 276 9.09 1.43 -27.19
N ARG A 277 8.34 0.35 -26.95
CA ARG A 277 6.86 0.36 -27.07
C ARG A 277 6.18 1.29 -26.06
N LEU A 278 6.74 1.39 -24.84
CA LEU A 278 6.26 2.36 -23.87
C LEU A 278 6.56 3.79 -24.33
N ALA A 279 7.79 4.04 -24.82
CA ALA A 279 8.20 5.34 -25.32
C ALA A 279 7.29 5.83 -26.47
N GLU A 280 7.02 4.99 -27.46
CA GLU A 280 6.10 5.30 -28.59
C GLU A 280 4.71 5.73 -28.10
N ARG A 281 4.11 4.95 -27.18
CA ARG A 281 2.81 5.29 -26.60
C ARG A 281 2.83 6.62 -25.83
N LEU A 282 3.90 6.90 -25.11
CA LEU A 282 4.06 8.17 -24.37
C LEU A 282 4.24 9.35 -25.35
N GLU A 283 4.97 9.18 -26.46
CA GLU A 283 5.12 10.18 -27.52
C GLU A 283 3.76 10.50 -28.19
N GLU A 284 2.95 9.48 -28.45
CA GLU A 284 1.60 9.69 -28.98
C GLU A 284 0.72 10.50 -28.01
N LYS A 285 0.83 10.22 -26.70
CA LYS A 285 0.14 10.99 -25.67
C LYS A 285 0.63 12.42 -25.56
N ALA A 286 1.94 12.66 -25.74
CA ALA A 286 2.53 14.00 -25.69
C ALA A 286 2.11 14.91 -26.87
N ARG A 287 1.59 14.33 -27.96
CA ARG A 287 1.12 15.07 -29.17
C ARG A 287 -0.35 15.49 -29.07
N ARG A 288 -1.12 14.87 -28.15
CA ARG A 288 -2.54 15.18 -27.87
C ARG A 288 -2.67 16.29 -26.85
#